data_268140d577a0b525c4b9d8e1575396de
#
_entry.id   268140d577a0b525c4b9d8e1575396de
#
_cell.length_a   1.000
_cell.length_b   1.000
_cell.length_c   1.000
_cell.angle_alpha   90.00
_cell.angle_beta   90.00
_cell.angle_gamma   90.00
#
_symmetry.space_group_name_H-M   'P 1'
#
loop_
_entity.id
_entity.type
_entity.pdbx_description
1 polymer ?
#
loop_
_entity_poly.entity_id
_entity_poly.type
_entity_poly.pdbx_seq_one_letter_code
_entity_poly.pdbx_strand_id
1 'polypeptide(L)'
;MSSFRASVSLNNKPHNSCNGSFEFGSPKKERDSGQIHVIVGPMFAGKTTTLLRRMNAESGNGSFQGIKKYSVLDKTLKELCFSGRVVEAVGLLCRTGVRVETETYSLLLQDCIFRKEYMEGRRIHWQMVIVGYEPSEYLKIKLLILYAKGGELSTAHILFDKLVERTLVSWNSIIAGYVQNGLEEVGLDLYHGMRIYGLMPDQYTFSSVFRACASLAILEQGKQAHAVLIKSQISGNVVVNSALMDMYFKCSNASEGLLVFNNSLEKNVVTWTALVAGYGQHGKVIEVLESFHKMMDEGFRPNQVTFLAVLSACSHGGLINEGRKYFSSMMKDYGIQPREKHYAAMVDLLGRSGRLDEAYEFVKSCPCKEHPVVWGSLLGACRIYGNVDLIKLAAQNFFELESENVGKYVVLCNAYASFGLWGNVAEIRKFMKELGLAKDPGYSMIEIQREVHKFFMGHNTHKQTEEIYEVIIDLTSVLKDADDVPEL
;
A
#
# COMPACT_ATOMS: atom_id res chain seq x y z
N MET A 1 -31.86 -20.40 -20.83
CA MET A 1 -30.76 -19.98 -21.71
C MET A 1 -30.92 -18.50 -21.99
N SER A 2 -30.46 -17.65 -21.11
CA SER A 2 -30.38 -16.21 -21.33
C SER A 2 -28.93 -15.80 -21.23
N SER A 3 -28.40 -15.40 -22.38
CA SER A 3 -27.02 -14.95 -22.55
C SER A 3 -26.75 -13.71 -21.69
N PHE A 4 -25.75 -13.78 -20.85
CA PHE A 4 -25.17 -12.63 -20.20
C PHE A 4 -24.51 -11.72 -21.26
N ARG A 5 -25.21 -10.69 -21.69
CA ARG A 5 -24.62 -9.53 -22.34
C ARG A 5 -24.60 -8.40 -21.32
N ALA A 6 -23.48 -8.27 -20.62
CA ALA A 6 -23.15 -7.03 -19.96
C ALA A 6 -22.81 -6.02 -21.06
N SER A 7 -23.68 -5.03 -21.28
CA SER A 7 -23.37 -3.89 -22.13
C SER A 7 -22.43 -2.95 -21.39
N VAL A 8 -21.14 -3.21 -21.51
CA VAL A 8 -20.11 -2.25 -21.14
C VAL A 8 -19.97 -1.31 -22.35
N SER A 9 -20.39 -0.08 -22.22
CA SER A 9 -20.13 0.98 -23.19
C SER A 9 -18.65 1.32 -23.13
N LEU A 10 -17.88 0.73 -24.02
CA LEU A 10 -16.48 1.04 -24.23
C LEU A 10 -16.36 2.33 -25.03
N ASN A 11 -16.01 3.41 -24.37
CA ASN A 11 -15.43 4.58 -25.02
C ASN A 11 -14.00 4.18 -25.48
N ASN A 12 -13.93 3.62 -26.69
CA ASN A 12 -12.69 3.33 -27.39
C ASN A 12 -11.99 4.64 -27.78
N LYS A 13 -10.90 4.95 -27.08
CA LYS A 13 -9.80 5.72 -27.67
C LYS A 13 -8.63 4.81 -27.89
N PRO A 14 -8.07 4.76 -29.12
CA PRO A 14 -6.98 3.83 -29.45
C PRO A 14 -5.69 4.24 -28.74
N HIS A 15 -5.13 3.36 -27.92
CA HIS A 15 -3.75 3.46 -27.49
C HIS A 15 -2.84 3.01 -28.65
N ASN A 16 -2.21 3.95 -29.30
CA ASN A 16 -1.09 3.69 -30.18
C ASN A 16 0.13 3.30 -29.33
N SER A 17 0.50 2.03 -29.44
CA SER A 17 1.79 1.53 -28.99
C SER A 17 2.90 2.04 -29.92
N CYS A 18 3.69 2.98 -29.46
CA CYS A 18 4.96 3.34 -30.10
C CYS A 18 6.09 2.61 -29.40
N ASN A 19 6.51 1.48 -29.97
CA ASN A 19 7.85 0.94 -29.77
C ASN A 19 8.84 1.86 -30.49
N GLY A 20 9.57 2.68 -29.76
CA GLY A 20 10.69 3.47 -30.24
C GLY A 20 11.95 3.11 -29.47
N SER A 21 12.82 2.35 -30.10
CA SER A 21 14.21 2.14 -29.67
C SER A 21 14.97 3.46 -29.70
N PHE A 22 15.56 3.85 -28.58
CA PHE A 22 16.43 5.03 -28.49
C PHE A 22 17.86 4.63 -28.82
N GLU A 23 18.35 5.07 -29.96
CA GLU A 23 19.79 5.13 -30.26
C GLU A 23 20.37 6.46 -29.78
N PHE A 24 21.41 6.37 -28.93
CA PHE A 24 22.21 7.52 -28.51
C PHE A 24 23.21 7.89 -29.62
N GLY A 25 22.92 8.94 -30.36
CA GLY A 25 23.88 9.60 -31.22
C GLY A 25 24.70 10.63 -30.45
N SER A 26 26.03 10.55 -30.57
CA SER A 26 26.99 11.49 -29.99
C SER A 26 26.83 12.90 -30.58
N PRO A 27 27.00 13.98 -29.79
CA PRO A 27 26.82 15.34 -30.29
C PRO A 27 28.00 15.84 -31.05
N LYS A 28 27.79 16.24 -32.31
CA LYS A 28 28.67 17.12 -33.05
C LYS A 28 28.56 18.56 -32.53
N LYS A 29 29.69 19.16 -32.19
CA LYS A 29 29.81 20.58 -31.89
C LYS A 29 29.48 21.43 -33.12
N GLU A 30 28.41 22.19 -33.05
CA GLU A 30 28.26 23.45 -33.79
C GLU A 30 27.69 24.52 -32.85
N ARG A 31 28.42 25.66 -32.81
CA ARG A 31 27.98 26.87 -32.14
C ARG A 31 26.98 27.54 -33.07
N ASP A 32 25.75 27.74 -32.59
CA ASP A 32 25.01 28.96 -32.87
C ASP A 32 23.74 29.06 -32.00
N SER A 33 23.54 30.28 -31.51
CA SER A 33 22.31 30.91 -30.99
C SER A 33 21.29 30.01 -30.26
N GLY A 34 21.26 30.16 -28.97
CA GLY A 34 20.34 29.57 -27.97
C GLY A 34 18.88 29.33 -28.38
N GLN A 35 18.61 28.24 -29.04
CA GLN A 35 17.26 27.66 -29.10
C GLN A 35 17.23 26.36 -28.29
N ILE A 36 16.54 26.40 -27.17
CA ILE A 36 16.25 25.21 -26.37
C ILE A 36 15.08 24.49 -27.04
N HIS A 37 15.32 23.37 -27.68
CA HIS A 37 14.25 22.48 -28.10
C HIS A 37 13.77 21.64 -26.93
N VAL A 38 12.64 22.01 -26.36
CA VAL A 38 11.93 21.21 -25.36
C VAL A 38 10.95 20.29 -26.07
N ILE A 39 11.24 18.99 -26.08
CA ILE A 39 10.29 17.98 -26.57
C ILE A 39 9.25 17.76 -25.45
N VAL A 40 8.08 18.32 -25.61
CA VAL A 40 6.93 18.14 -24.70
C VAL A 40 6.06 17.04 -25.29
N GLY A 41 5.78 16.00 -24.48
CA GLY A 41 4.85 14.93 -24.85
C GLY A 41 3.44 15.42 -25.11
N PRO A 42 2.54 14.59 -25.69
CA PRO A 42 1.30 15.02 -26.33
C PRO A 42 0.24 15.72 -25.46
N MET A 43 0.43 15.83 -24.15
CA MET A 43 -0.56 16.43 -23.24
C MET A 43 -0.54 17.97 -23.21
N PHE A 44 0.45 18.66 -23.81
CA PHE A 44 0.60 20.12 -23.71
C PHE A 44 0.83 20.85 -25.03
N ALA A 45 0.55 20.23 -26.15
CA ALA A 45 0.95 20.70 -27.49
C ALA A 45 0.24 21.99 -28.01
N GLY A 46 -0.48 22.72 -27.23
CA GLY A 46 -1.13 23.96 -27.75
C GLY A 46 -0.97 25.22 -26.89
N LYS A 47 -0.59 25.08 -25.63
CA LYS A 47 -0.57 26.22 -24.69
C LYS A 47 0.83 26.70 -24.31
N THR A 48 1.84 25.84 -24.42
CA THR A 48 3.22 26.11 -24.02
C THR A 48 3.93 27.06 -24.98
N THR A 49 3.65 26.96 -26.28
CA THR A 49 4.25 27.83 -27.30
C THR A 49 3.82 29.30 -27.17
N THR A 50 2.57 29.54 -26.73
CA THR A 50 2.06 30.89 -26.49
C THR A 50 2.67 31.51 -25.22
N LEU A 51 2.96 30.69 -24.20
CA LEU A 51 3.60 31.12 -22.97
C LEU A 51 5.07 31.52 -23.20
N LEU A 52 5.81 30.68 -23.94
CA LEU A 52 7.22 30.95 -24.31
C LEU A 52 7.38 32.20 -25.17
N ARG A 53 6.43 32.45 -26.09
CA ARG A 53 6.43 33.71 -26.89
C ARG A 53 6.15 34.94 -26.04
N ARG A 54 5.29 34.89 -25.03
CA ARG A 54 5.03 36.01 -24.12
C ARG A 54 6.25 36.30 -23.22
N MET A 55 6.94 35.27 -22.73
CA MET A 55 8.14 35.44 -21.90
C MET A 55 9.29 36.13 -22.63
N ASN A 56 9.49 35.81 -23.92
CA ASN A 56 10.55 36.45 -24.71
C ASN A 56 10.22 37.90 -25.11
N ALA A 57 8.94 38.30 -25.14
CA ALA A 57 8.54 39.66 -25.46
C ALA A 57 8.65 40.64 -24.27
N GLU A 58 8.63 40.13 -23.02
CA GLU A 58 8.67 40.98 -21.81
C GLU A 58 10.05 41.13 -21.18
N SER A 59 11.07 40.41 -21.66
CA SER A 59 12.46 40.49 -21.11
C SER A 59 13.27 41.70 -21.58
N GLY A 60 12.65 42.62 -22.31
CA GLY A 60 13.35 43.78 -22.93
C GLY A 60 13.44 45.05 -22.11
N ASN A 61 12.76 45.24 -20.98
CA ASN A 61 12.84 46.47 -20.22
C ASN A 61 12.54 46.28 -18.72
N GLY A 62 13.54 46.54 -17.87
CA GLY A 62 13.31 47.04 -16.54
C GLY A 62 13.71 46.21 -15.34
N SER A 63 14.97 46.31 -14.92
CA SER A 63 15.55 45.63 -13.75
C SER A 63 14.99 46.10 -12.37
N PHE A 64 14.22 47.14 -12.27
CA PHE A 64 13.67 47.66 -11.00
C PHE A 64 12.21 47.32 -10.72
N GLN A 65 11.39 47.11 -11.73
CA GLN A 65 10.00 46.67 -11.57
C GLN A 65 9.90 45.13 -11.36
N GLY A 66 10.90 44.36 -11.76
CA GLY A 66 10.98 42.93 -11.56
C GLY A 66 11.01 42.53 -10.08
N ILE A 67 11.87 43.19 -9.27
CA ILE A 67 12.08 42.82 -7.85
C ILE A 67 10.81 42.97 -7.01
N LYS A 68 10.01 44.02 -7.22
CA LYS A 68 8.72 44.20 -6.53
C LYS A 68 7.67 43.16 -6.93
N LYS A 69 7.66 42.73 -8.20
CA LYS A 69 6.73 41.71 -8.70
C LYS A 69 7.00 40.31 -8.14
N TYR A 70 8.28 39.94 -7.97
CA TYR A 70 8.70 38.67 -7.36
C TYR A 70 8.29 38.56 -5.89
N SER A 71 8.54 39.60 -5.09
CA SER A 71 8.17 39.64 -3.68
C SER A 71 6.65 39.55 -3.44
N VAL A 72 5.82 40.10 -4.34
CA VAL A 72 4.36 40.01 -4.25
C VAL A 72 3.92 38.57 -4.59
N LEU A 73 4.48 37.93 -5.63
CA LEU A 73 4.16 36.55 -5.99
C LEU A 73 4.51 35.58 -4.87
N ASP A 74 5.74 35.66 -4.30
CA ASP A 74 6.16 34.80 -3.19
C ASP A 74 5.22 34.93 -1.99
N LYS A 75 4.83 36.16 -1.63
CA LYS A 75 3.89 36.41 -0.55
C LYS A 75 2.52 35.78 -0.84
N THR A 76 1.99 35.97 -2.03
CA THR A 76 0.69 35.40 -2.43
C THR A 76 0.70 33.88 -2.42
N LEU A 77 1.78 33.25 -2.90
CA LEU A 77 1.93 31.79 -2.88
C LEU A 77 1.98 31.25 -1.46
N LYS A 78 2.73 31.91 -0.55
CA LYS A 78 2.77 31.57 0.87
C LYS A 78 1.39 31.68 1.54
N GLU A 79 0.64 32.77 1.27
CA GLU A 79 -0.72 32.98 1.77
C GLU A 79 -1.70 31.90 1.28
N LEU A 80 -1.64 31.50 0.00
CA LEU A 80 -2.46 30.43 -0.56
C LEU A 80 -2.15 29.08 0.11
N CYS A 81 -0.87 28.76 0.38
CA CYS A 81 -0.51 27.56 1.12
C CYS A 81 -1.09 27.58 2.55
N PHE A 82 -0.89 28.66 3.29
CA PHE A 82 -1.44 28.76 4.66
C PHE A 82 -2.97 28.68 4.70
N SER A 83 -3.66 29.13 3.65
CA SER A 83 -5.12 28.97 3.52
C SER A 83 -5.57 27.60 3.00
N GLY A 84 -4.64 26.67 2.76
CA GLY A 84 -4.95 25.32 2.31
C GLY A 84 -5.24 25.17 0.81
N ARG A 85 -4.97 26.19 0.01
CA ARG A 85 -5.28 26.25 -1.43
C ARG A 85 -4.03 25.94 -2.28
N VAL A 86 -3.35 24.83 -1.98
CA VAL A 86 -2.08 24.45 -2.64
C VAL A 86 -2.22 24.26 -4.15
N VAL A 87 -3.33 23.69 -4.61
CA VAL A 87 -3.59 23.47 -6.06
C VAL A 87 -3.63 24.79 -6.82
N GLU A 88 -4.25 25.81 -6.23
CA GLU A 88 -4.31 27.14 -6.81
C GLU A 88 -2.94 27.84 -6.77
N ALA A 89 -2.18 27.68 -5.67
CA ALA A 89 -0.85 28.20 -5.57
C ALA A 89 0.08 27.63 -6.66
N VAL A 90 0.07 26.30 -6.86
CA VAL A 90 0.83 25.65 -7.91
C VAL A 90 0.34 26.06 -9.30
N GLY A 91 -0.98 26.17 -9.50
CA GLY A 91 -1.55 26.68 -10.74
C GLY A 91 -1.09 28.12 -11.07
N LEU A 92 -0.98 28.99 -10.06
CA LEU A 92 -0.47 30.35 -10.21
C LEU A 92 1.03 30.35 -10.54
N LEU A 93 1.84 29.57 -9.80
CA LEU A 93 3.27 29.40 -10.05
C LEU A 93 3.56 28.95 -11.48
N CYS A 94 2.87 27.90 -11.95
CA CYS A 94 3.06 27.36 -13.29
C CYS A 94 2.60 28.34 -14.40
N ARG A 95 1.56 29.16 -14.15
CA ARG A 95 1.10 30.18 -15.10
C ARG A 95 2.04 31.37 -15.23
N THR A 96 2.62 31.78 -14.12
CA THR A 96 3.55 32.91 -14.13
C THR A 96 4.89 32.55 -14.76
N GLY A 97 5.30 31.28 -14.69
CA GLY A 97 6.58 30.81 -15.25
C GLY A 97 7.82 31.50 -14.65
N VAL A 98 7.69 31.99 -13.45
CA VAL A 98 8.72 32.82 -12.78
C VAL A 98 9.43 31.97 -11.73
N ARG A 99 10.73 32.22 -11.56
CA ARG A 99 11.51 31.64 -10.47
C ARG A 99 11.10 32.31 -9.15
N VAL A 100 10.84 31.49 -8.12
CA VAL A 100 10.52 31.95 -6.76
C VAL A 100 11.63 31.60 -5.79
N GLU A 101 11.52 32.08 -4.55
CA GLU A 101 12.52 31.83 -3.51
C GLU A 101 12.55 30.34 -3.11
N THR A 102 13.73 29.88 -2.66
CA THR A 102 13.94 28.51 -2.16
C THR A 102 12.94 28.14 -1.06
N GLU A 103 12.64 29.09 -0.17
CA GLU A 103 11.68 28.90 0.92
C GLU A 103 10.25 28.67 0.39
N THR A 104 9.85 29.42 -0.65
CA THR A 104 8.53 29.28 -1.27
C THR A 104 8.39 27.92 -1.96
N TYR A 105 9.40 27.46 -2.71
CA TYR A 105 9.44 26.10 -3.24
C TYR A 105 9.36 25.05 -2.15
N SER A 106 10.11 25.24 -1.07
CA SER A 106 10.12 24.34 0.09
C SER A 106 8.75 24.23 0.75
N LEU A 107 8.06 25.36 0.94
CA LEU A 107 6.72 25.41 1.53
C LEU A 107 5.68 24.71 0.65
N LEU A 108 5.68 25.02 -0.66
CA LEU A 108 4.79 24.41 -1.64
C LEU A 108 4.96 22.88 -1.69
N LEU A 109 6.21 22.39 -1.77
CA LEU A 109 6.49 20.96 -1.77
C LEU A 109 6.06 20.31 -0.46
N GLN A 110 6.30 20.94 0.68
CA GLN A 110 5.90 20.44 2.00
C GLN A 110 4.38 20.33 2.10
N ASP A 111 3.63 21.33 1.62
CA ASP A 111 2.16 21.29 1.65
C ASP A 111 1.59 20.24 0.68
N CYS A 112 2.20 20.08 -0.51
CA CYS A 112 1.85 18.99 -1.44
C CYS A 112 2.08 17.60 -0.80
N ILE A 113 3.20 17.39 -0.11
CA ILE A 113 3.51 16.13 0.59
C ILE A 113 2.50 15.87 1.71
N PHE A 114 2.19 16.89 2.51
CA PHE A 114 1.27 16.79 3.65
C PHE A 114 -0.15 16.46 3.20
N ARG A 115 -0.64 17.12 2.14
CA ARG A 115 -1.99 16.92 1.58
C ARG A 115 -2.09 15.74 0.62
N LYS A 116 -0.98 15.07 0.33
CA LYS A 116 -0.89 13.97 -0.65
C LYS A 116 -1.20 14.40 -2.10
N GLU A 117 -1.00 15.68 -2.40
CA GLU A 117 -1.17 16.25 -3.74
C GLU A 117 0.12 16.05 -4.56
N TYR A 118 0.48 14.78 -4.79
CA TYR A 118 1.76 14.42 -5.41
C TYR A 118 1.88 14.91 -6.87
N MET A 119 0.74 14.95 -7.60
CA MET A 119 0.70 15.49 -8.97
C MET A 119 1.08 16.98 -9.02
N GLU A 120 0.57 17.76 -8.06
CA GLU A 120 0.90 19.18 -7.95
C GLU A 120 2.38 19.37 -7.57
N GLY A 121 2.89 18.54 -6.68
CA GLY A 121 4.33 18.53 -6.36
C GLY A 121 5.22 18.25 -7.57
N ARG A 122 4.82 17.35 -8.46
CA ARG A 122 5.52 17.10 -9.74
C ARG A 122 5.48 18.31 -10.66
N ARG A 123 4.35 19.03 -10.70
CA ARG A 123 4.24 20.27 -11.48
C ARG A 123 5.20 21.34 -10.99
N ILE A 124 5.44 21.43 -9.68
CA ILE A 124 6.46 22.33 -9.11
C ILE A 124 7.86 21.93 -9.61
N HIS A 125 8.21 20.64 -9.57
CA HIS A 125 9.50 20.17 -10.06
C HIS A 125 9.69 20.47 -11.56
N TRP A 126 8.66 20.21 -12.38
CA TRP A 126 8.70 20.57 -13.80
C TRP A 126 8.88 22.08 -14.01
N GLN A 127 8.21 22.90 -13.21
CA GLN A 127 8.36 24.35 -13.30
C GLN A 127 9.80 24.78 -12.93
N MET A 128 10.41 24.18 -11.89
CA MET A 128 11.83 24.41 -11.57
C MET A 128 12.74 24.12 -12.78
N VAL A 129 12.53 22.99 -13.45
CA VAL A 129 13.30 22.60 -14.64
C VAL A 129 13.09 23.59 -15.77
N ILE A 130 11.85 24.03 -16.04
CA ILE A 130 11.54 24.98 -17.14
C ILE A 130 12.20 26.34 -16.90
N VAL A 131 12.25 26.82 -15.66
CA VAL A 131 12.87 28.11 -15.34
C VAL A 131 14.39 28.01 -15.09
N GLY A 132 14.98 26.83 -15.29
CA GLY A 132 16.41 26.61 -15.05
C GLY A 132 16.82 26.78 -13.58
N TYR A 133 15.89 26.48 -12.64
CA TYR A 133 16.19 26.48 -11.21
C TYR A 133 16.84 25.17 -10.80
N GLU A 134 18.07 25.23 -10.32
CA GLU A 134 18.76 24.05 -9.76
C GLU A 134 18.40 23.92 -8.26
N PRO A 135 17.73 22.82 -7.85
CA PRO A 135 17.35 22.63 -6.45
C PRO A 135 18.57 22.45 -5.54
N SER A 136 18.58 23.15 -4.40
CA SER A 136 19.54 22.88 -3.33
C SER A 136 19.42 21.47 -2.79
N GLU A 137 20.43 20.95 -2.08
CA GLU A 137 20.38 19.60 -1.46
C GLU A 137 19.14 19.42 -0.58
N TYR A 138 18.77 20.45 0.16
CA TYR A 138 17.55 20.46 0.97
C TYR A 138 16.27 20.28 0.13
N LEU A 139 16.15 20.94 -1.01
CA LEU A 139 15.01 20.77 -1.91
C LEU A 139 15.04 19.43 -2.65
N LYS A 140 16.24 18.92 -3.00
CA LYS A 140 16.37 17.57 -3.57
C LYS A 140 15.83 16.49 -2.62
N ILE A 141 16.09 16.63 -1.31
CA ILE A 141 15.51 15.72 -0.29
C ILE A 141 13.99 15.85 -0.23
N LYS A 142 13.42 17.04 -0.32
CA LYS A 142 11.96 17.22 -0.37
C LYS A 142 11.34 16.61 -1.64
N LEU A 143 11.99 16.77 -2.78
CA LEU A 143 11.58 16.12 -4.02
C LEU A 143 11.68 14.59 -3.90
N LEU A 144 12.76 14.07 -3.31
CA LEU A 144 12.90 12.64 -3.00
C LEU A 144 11.71 12.14 -2.18
N ILE A 145 11.35 12.84 -1.10
CA ILE A 145 10.20 12.48 -0.25
C ILE A 145 8.89 12.50 -1.05
N LEU A 146 8.70 13.53 -1.88
CA LEU A 146 7.51 13.67 -2.74
C LEU A 146 7.35 12.47 -3.68
N TYR A 147 8.40 12.14 -4.43
CA TYR A 147 8.37 11.04 -5.39
C TYR A 147 8.27 9.67 -4.72
N ALA A 148 8.99 9.47 -3.60
CA ALA A 148 8.92 8.23 -2.82
C ALA A 148 7.50 7.98 -2.27
N LYS A 149 6.85 9.00 -1.70
CA LYS A 149 5.46 8.90 -1.21
C LYS A 149 4.44 8.84 -2.33
N GLY A 150 4.72 9.45 -3.48
CA GLY A 150 3.88 9.42 -4.67
C GLY A 150 3.98 8.12 -5.49
N GLY A 151 4.84 7.17 -5.09
CA GLY A 151 5.00 5.87 -5.77
C GLY A 151 5.93 5.91 -6.98
N GLU A 152 6.53 7.04 -7.32
CA GLU A 152 7.50 7.14 -8.43
C GLU A 152 8.92 6.83 -7.97
N LEU A 153 9.14 5.57 -7.60
CA LEU A 153 10.36 5.11 -6.95
C LEU A 153 11.60 5.23 -7.83
N SER A 154 11.49 5.07 -9.14
CA SER A 154 12.60 5.26 -10.08
C SER A 154 13.14 6.69 -10.04
N THR A 155 12.26 7.68 -10.07
CA THR A 155 12.65 9.09 -9.97
C THR A 155 13.22 9.41 -8.59
N ALA A 156 12.61 8.86 -7.53
CA ALA A 156 13.10 9.00 -6.16
C ALA A 156 14.53 8.44 -6.01
N HIS A 157 14.79 7.27 -6.59
CA HIS A 157 16.12 6.64 -6.54
C HIS A 157 17.18 7.45 -7.29
N ILE A 158 16.85 7.96 -8.49
CA ILE A 158 17.74 8.85 -9.25
C ILE A 158 18.08 10.11 -8.44
N LEU A 159 17.10 10.70 -7.74
CA LEU A 159 17.35 11.86 -6.88
C LEU A 159 18.23 11.50 -5.69
N PHE A 160 18.01 10.33 -5.08
CA PHE A 160 18.83 9.82 -3.99
C PHE A 160 20.28 9.61 -4.40
N ASP A 161 20.52 9.05 -5.58
CA ASP A 161 21.87 8.82 -6.12
C ASP A 161 22.60 10.11 -6.47
N LYS A 162 21.87 11.15 -6.86
CA LYS A 162 22.41 12.51 -7.16
C LYS A 162 22.68 13.38 -5.93
N LEU A 163 22.34 12.92 -4.73
CA LEU A 163 22.69 13.65 -3.52
C LEU A 163 24.20 13.62 -3.27
N VAL A 164 24.78 14.78 -2.99
CA VAL A 164 26.21 14.90 -2.63
C VAL A 164 26.47 14.23 -1.29
N GLU A 165 25.56 14.45 -0.33
CA GLU A 165 25.60 13.84 1.00
C GLU A 165 24.27 13.13 1.29
N ARG A 166 24.35 11.85 1.60
CA ARG A 166 23.18 11.03 1.96
C ARG A 166 22.94 11.11 3.46
N THR A 167 22.04 11.98 3.86
CA THR A 167 21.65 12.17 5.26
C THR A 167 20.71 11.06 5.74
N LEU A 168 20.55 10.93 7.07
CA LEU A 168 19.60 10.00 7.69
C LEU A 168 18.17 10.18 7.14
N VAL A 169 17.75 11.45 6.89
CA VAL A 169 16.43 11.76 6.32
C VAL A 169 16.28 11.22 4.89
N SER A 170 17.31 11.34 4.06
CA SER A 170 17.26 10.82 2.69
C SER A 170 17.19 9.27 2.66
N TRP A 171 17.98 8.60 3.49
CA TRP A 171 17.91 7.14 3.64
C TRP A 171 16.55 6.69 4.15
N ASN A 172 16.03 7.29 5.21
CA ASN A 172 14.71 6.96 5.74
C ASN A 172 13.60 7.16 4.72
N SER A 173 13.71 8.23 3.91
CA SER A 173 12.70 8.55 2.91
C SER A 173 12.67 7.53 1.77
N ILE A 174 13.84 7.09 1.29
CA ILE A 174 13.89 6.10 0.20
C ILE A 174 13.52 4.70 0.70
N ILE A 175 13.99 4.28 1.88
CA ILE A 175 13.62 3.00 2.51
C ILE A 175 12.11 2.94 2.72
N ALA A 176 11.53 3.96 3.37
CA ALA A 176 10.09 4.01 3.61
C ALA A 176 9.30 4.05 2.30
N GLY A 177 9.80 4.74 1.28
CA GLY A 177 9.18 4.80 -0.05
C GLY A 177 9.07 3.41 -0.68
N TYR A 178 10.14 2.64 -0.72
CA TYR A 178 10.12 1.28 -1.27
C TYR A 178 9.20 0.35 -0.47
N VAL A 179 9.32 0.34 0.86
CA VAL A 179 8.48 -0.49 1.75
C VAL A 179 6.99 -0.15 1.65
N GLN A 180 6.62 1.14 1.53
CA GLN A 180 5.22 1.56 1.42
C GLN A 180 4.59 1.22 0.07
N ASN A 181 5.41 1.02 -0.96
CA ASN A 181 4.97 0.67 -2.31
C ASN A 181 5.12 -0.83 -2.64
N GLY A 182 5.32 -1.70 -1.63
CA GLY A 182 5.34 -3.14 -1.80
C GLY A 182 6.64 -3.70 -2.39
N LEU A 183 7.74 -2.95 -2.29
CA LEU A 183 9.08 -3.38 -2.70
C LEU A 183 9.99 -3.51 -1.45
N GLU A 184 9.55 -4.34 -0.52
CA GLU A 184 10.13 -4.52 0.80
C GLU A 184 11.56 -5.03 0.73
N GLU A 185 11.88 -5.94 -0.20
CA GLU A 185 13.23 -6.49 -0.39
C GLU A 185 14.23 -5.38 -0.70
N VAL A 186 13.89 -4.48 -1.64
CA VAL A 186 14.74 -3.33 -1.99
C VAL A 186 14.88 -2.37 -0.79
N GLY A 187 13.80 -2.21 -0.01
CA GLY A 187 13.85 -1.42 1.23
C GLY A 187 14.83 -1.98 2.25
N LEU A 188 14.92 -3.32 2.41
CA LEU A 188 15.87 -3.98 3.28
C LEU A 188 17.31 -3.89 2.75
N ASP A 189 17.51 -4.01 1.46
CA ASP A 189 18.83 -3.82 0.82
C ASP A 189 19.35 -2.40 1.05
N LEU A 190 18.48 -1.40 0.91
CA LEU A 190 18.81 -0.02 1.22
C LEU A 190 19.13 0.19 2.71
N TYR A 191 18.44 -0.48 3.62
CA TYR A 191 18.77 -0.46 5.04
C TYR A 191 20.17 -1.04 5.30
N HIS A 192 20.52 -2.15 4.65
CA HIS A 192 21.88 -2.69 4.74
C HIS A 192 22.92 -1.73 4.17
N GLY A 193 22.64 -1.11 3.01
CA GLY A 193 23.47 -0.07 2.41
C GLY A 193 23.69 1.13 3.34
N MET A 194 22.64 1.61 4.00
CA MET A 194 22.71 2.68 5.00
C MET A 194 23.65 2.33 6.15
N ARG A 195 23.60 1.09 6.63
CA ARG A 195 24.47 0.63 7.71
C ARG A 195 25.94 0.49 7.29
N ILE A 196 26.17 0.02 6.06
CA ILE A 196 27.52 -0.02 5.46
C ILE A 196 28.06 1.40 5.28
N TYR A 197 27.19 2.36 4.95
CA TYR A 197 27.55 3.78 4.87
C TYR A 197 27.96 4.40 6.24
N GLY A 198 27.71 3.68 7.34
CA GLY A 198 28.10 4.06 8.69
C GLY A 198 27.05 4.86 9.46
N LEU A 199 25.83 4.99 8.93
CA LEU A 199 24.76 5.68 9.64
C LEU A 199 24.04 4.75 10.62
N MET A 200 23.75 5.30 11.81
CA MET A 200 22.96 4.58 12.81
C MET A 200 21.46 4.74 12.49
N PRO A 201 20.71 3.62 12.46
CA PRO A 201 19.25 3.67 12.28
C PRO A 201 18.54 4.42 13.41
N ASP A 202 17.49 5.14 13.07
CA ASP A 202 16.60 5.81 14.01
C ASP A 202 15.22 5.12 14.09
N GLN A 203 14.31 5.71 14.86
CA GLN A 203 12.95 5.21 15.02
C GLN A 203 12.18 5.05 13.70
N TYR A 204 12.41 5.91 12.71
CA TYR A 204 11.75 5.85 11.40
C TYR A 204 12.32 4.74 10.53
N THR A 205 13.64 4.54 10.60
CA THR A 205 14.32 3.41 9.95
C THR A 205 13.77 2.09 10.50
N PHE A 206 13.79 1.89 11.84
CA PHE A 206 13.31 0.65 12.46
C PHE A 206 11.85 0.36 12.15
N SER A 207 10.98 1.37 12.22
CA SER A 207 9.57 1.22 11.84
C SER A 207 9.38 0.70 10.43
N SER A 208 10.17 1.20 9.47
CA SER A 208 10.10 0.77 8.07
C SER A 208 10.67 -0.64 7.88
N VAL A 209 11.80 -0.95 8.52
CA VAL A 209 12.45 -2.27 8.48
C VAL A 209 11.56 -3.34 9.09
N PHE A 210 10.97 -3.12 10.28
CA PHE A 210 10.05 -4.09 10.88
C PHE A 210 8.81 -4.31 10.04
N ARG A 211 8.27 -3.26 9.39
CA ARG A 211 7.16 -3.40 8.46
C ARG A 211 7.55 -4.24 7.23
N ALA A 212 8.75 -4.05 6.69
CA ALA A 212 9.26 -4.86 5.58
C ALA A 212 9.41 -6.32 5.99
N CYS A 213 10.06 -6.60 7.14
CA CYS A 213 10.20 -7.95 7.66
C CYS A 213 8.84 -8.61 7.94
N ALA A 214 7.86 -7.84 8.43
CA ALA A 214 6.50 -8.31 8.67
C ALA A 214 5.78 -8.68 7.37
N SER A 215 5.92 -7.87 6.31
CA SER A 215 5.31 -8.11 5.00
C SER A 215 5.89 -9.34 4.32
N LEU A 216 7.20 -9.52 4.42
CA LEU A 216 7.93 -10.66 3.85
C LEU A 216 7.96 -11.89 4.78
N ALA A 217 7.42 -11.80 6.00
CA ALA A 217 7.50 -12.84 7.03
C ALA A 217 8.93 -13.36 7.33
N ILE A 218 9.92 -12.46 7.26
CA ILE A 218 11.35 -12.79 7.45
C ILE A 218 11.73 -12.58 8.92
N LEU A 219 11.62 -13.63 9.73
CA LEU A 219 11.82 -13.57 11.18
C LEU A 219 13.28 -13.25 11.56
N GLU A 220 14.26 -13.88 10.92
CA GLU A 220 15.66 -13.76 11.33
C GLU A 220 16.24 -12.37 11.07
N GLN A 221 15.91 -11.74 9.93
CA GLN A 221 16.27 -10.35 9.68
C GLN A 221 15.56 -9.41 10.65
N GLY A 222 14.30 -9.69 10.98
CA GLY A 222 13.55 -8.97 11.99
C GLY A 222 14.20 -9.02 13.38
N LYS A 223 14.65 -10.21 13.82
CA LYS A 223 15.41 -10.39 15.07
C LYS A 223 16.76 -9.65 15.06
N GLN A 224 17.47 -9.67 13.93
CA GLN A 224 18.72 -8.92 13.80
C GLN A 224 18.49 -7.41 13.92
N ALA A 225 17.44 -6.88 13.27
CA ALA A 225 17.06 -5.47 13.41
C ALA A 225 16.64 -5.13 14.85
N HIS A 226 15.91 -6.04 15.53
CA HIS A 226 15.55 -5.89 16.95
C HIS A 226 16.78 -5.85 17.85
N ALA A 227 17.78 -6.72 17.62
CA ALA A 227 19.04 -6.69 18.37
C ALA A 227 19.80 -5.36 18.17
N VAL A 228 19.75 -4.78 16.96
CA VAL A 228 20.34 -3.46 16.70
C VAL A 228 19.55 -2.36 17.41
N LEU A 229 18.20 -2.44 17.43
CA LEU A 229 17.34 -1.50 18.16
C LEU A 229 17.69 -1.49 19.65
N ILE A 230 17.84 -2.66 20.28
CA ILE A 230 18.23 -2.77 21.70
C ILE A 230 19.60 -2.10 21.94
N LYS A 231 20.58 -2.34 21.07
CA LYS A 231 21.91 -1.74 21.17
C LYS A 231 21.91 -0.23 20.94
N SER A 232 20.99 0.29 20.16
CA SER A 232 20.88 1.74 19.88
C SER A 232 20.25 2.54 21.02
N GLN A 233 19.78 1.86 22.07
CA GLN A 233 19.08 2.47 23.23
C GLN A 233 17.84 3.31 22.85
N ILE A 234 17.27 3.10 21.67
CA ILE A 234 16.00 3.68 21.24
C ILE A 234 14.88 2.88 21.89
N SER A 235 14.72 3.03 23.20
CA SER A 235 13.66 2.36 23.97
C SER A 235 12.44 3.28 24.14
N GLY A 236 11.26 2.68 24.29
CA GLY A 236 10.04 3.40 24.66
C GLY A 236 9.26 4.07 23.52
N ASN A 237 9.73 4.00 22.27
CA ASN A 237 8.97 4.56 21.15
C ASN A 237 7.80 3.67 20.76
N VAL A 238 6.58 4.14 21.00
CA VAL A 238 5.33 3.42 20.73
C VAL A 238 5.20 2.98 19.27
N VAL A 239 5.66 3.80 18.32
CA VAL A 239 5.56 3.50 16.88
C VAL A 239 6.49 2.34 16.52
N VAL A 240 7.71 2.33 17.05
CA VAL A 240 8.68 1.24 16.86
C VAL A 240 8.18 -0.04 17.50
N ASN A 241 7.72 0.02 18.76
CA ASN A 241 7.22 -1.16 19.47
C ASN A 241 6.01 -1.77 18.77
N SER A 242 5.08 -0.94 18.25
CA SER A 242 3.93 -1.44 17.50
C SER A 242 4.33 -2.11 16.19
N ALA A 243 5.32 -1.56 15.46
CA ALA A 243 5.83 -2.17 14.24
C ALA A 243 6.59 -3.48 14.53
N LEU A 244 7.33 -3.52 15.64
CA LEU A 244 8.06 -4.70 16.10
C LEU A 244 7.10 -5.82 16.52
N MET A 245 6.02 -5.48 17.23
CA MET A 245 4.96 -6.44 17.58
C MET A 245 4.31 -7.01 16.32
N ASP A 246 3.90 -6.15 15.37
CA ASP A 246 3.30 -6.57 14.10
C ASP A 246 4.24 -7.51 13.33
N MET A 247 5.55 -7.22 13.32
CA MET A 247 6.57 -8.08 12.72
C MET A 247 6.59 -9.46 13.37
N TYR A 248 6.65 -9.55 14.69
CA TYR A 248 6.68 -10.85 15.37
C TYR A 248 5.39 -11.63 15.16
N PHE A 249 4.21 -10.99 15.25
CA PHE A 249 2.94 -11.64 14.98
C PHE A 249 2.87 -12.17 13.54
N LYS A 250 3.21 -11.38 12.53
CA LYS A 250 3.19 -11.80 11.13
C LYS A 250 4.23 -12.87 10.79
N CYS A 251 5.34 -12.90 11.53
CA CYS A 251 6.33 -13.99 11.44
C CYS A 251 5.96 -15.21 12.31
N SER A 252 4.71 -15.38 12.68
CA SER A 252 4.20 -16.51 13.46
C SER A 252 4.85 -16.70 14.84
N ASN A 253 5.38 -15.63 15.43
CA ASN A 253 6.05 -15.65 16.74
C ASN A 253 5.26 -14.77 17.76
N ALA A 254 4.07 -15.25 18.11
CA ALA A 254 3.15 -14.51 19.00
C ALA A 254 3.73 -14.33 20.43
N SER A 255 4.57 -15.24 20.91
CA SER A 255 5.22 -15.15 22.23
C SER A 255 6.15 -13.94 22.33
N GLU A 256 6.99 -13.73 21.31
CA GLU A 256 7.86 -12.56 21.26
C GLU A 256 7.07 -11.26 21.08
N GLY A 257 6.00 -11.28 20.25
CA GLY A 257 5.09 -10.14 20.11
C GLY A 257 4.47 -9.72 21.45
N LEU A 258 4.02 -10.69 22.26
CA LEU A 258 3.53 -10.46 23.62
C LEU A 258 4.63 -9.94 24.55
N LEU A 259 5.83 -10.48 24.46
CA LEU A 259 6.97 -10.04 25.26
C LEU A 259 7.31 -8.57 25.00
N VAL A 260 7.31 -8.15 23.74
CA VAL A 260 7.49 -6.73 23.37
C VAL A 260 6.39 -5.85 23.97
N PHE A 261 5.12 -6.29 23.92
CA PHE A 261 4.01 -5.59 24.55
C PHE A 261 4.20 -5.43 26.07
N ASN A 262 4.57 -6.52 26.76
CA ASN A 262 4.74 -6.49 28.20
C ASN A 262 5.92 -5.61 28.64
N ASN A 263 7.01 -5.59 27.85
CA ASN A 263 8.18 -4.77 28.10
C ASN A 263 8.04 -3.32 27.66
N SER A 264 6.96 -2.94 26.96
CA SER A 264 6.69 -1.57 26.56
C SER A 264 6.41 -0.70 27.80
N LEU A 265 7.25 0.31 28.04
CA LEU A 265 7.12 1.23 29.17
C LEU A 265 5.81 2.04 29.11
N GLU A 266 5.47 2.48 27.91
CA GLU A 266 4.23 3.21 27.66
C GLU A 266 3.33 2.36 26.75
N LYS A 267 2.11 2.13 27.24
CA LYS A 267 1.04 1.51 26.46
C LYS A 267 0.07 2.59 26.02
N ASN A 268 -0.44 2.46 24.81
CA ASN A 268 -1.50 3.32 24.30
C ASN A 268 -2.46 2.52 23.43
N VAL A 269 -3.46 3.19 22.87
CA VAL A 269 -4.46 2.56 21.98
C VAL A 269 -3.84 1.83 20.80
N VAL A 270 -2.69 2.31 20.28
CA VAL A 270 -2.02 1.69 19.12
C VAL A 270 -1.37 0.36 19.50
N THR A 271 -0.66 0.30 20.65
CA THR A 271 -0.02 -0.94 21.13
C THR A 271 -1.06 -1.98 21.51
N TRP A 272 -2.14 -1.59 22.20
CA TRP A 272 -3.26 -2.47 22.49
C TRP A 272 -3.93 -3.00 21.23
N THR A 273 -4.18 -2.12 20.24
CA THR A 273 -4.75 -2.54 18.96
C THR A 273 -3.83 -3.51 18.21
N ALA A 274 -2.52 -3.30 18.26
CA ALA A 274 -1.55 -4.22 17.65
C ALA A 274 -1.58 -5.60 18.31
N LEU A 275 -1.72 -5.68 19.66
CA LEU A 275 -1.86 -6.94 20.38
C LEU A 275 -3.14 -7.68 19.99
N VAL A 276 -4.30 -6.99 20.05
CA VAL A 276 -5.61 -7.56 19.69
C VAL A 276 -5.62 -8.05 18.25
N ALA A 277 -5.10 -7.26 17.31
CA ALA A 277 -5.02 -7.63 15.91
C ALA A 277 -4.04 -8.79 15.67
N GLY A 278 -2.91 -8.80 16.38
CA GLY A 278 -1.91 -9.86 16.31
C GLY A 278 -2.48 -11.21 16.73
N TYR A 279 -3.17 -11.28 17.85
CA TYR A 279 -3.86 -12.51 18.26
C TYR A 279 -4.95 -12.94 17.27
N GLY A 280 -5.68 -11.96 16.68
CA GLY A 280 -6.68 -12.24 15.65
C GLY A 280 -6.09 -12.91 14.40
N GLN A 281 -4.90 -12.51 13.97
CA GLN A 281 -4.19 -13.13 12.83
C GLN A 281 -3.81 -14.59 13.10
N HIS A 282 -3.61 -14.95 14.36
CA HIS A 282 -3.30 -16.32 14.79
C HIS A 282 -4.53 -17.16 15.16
N GLY A 283 -5.73 -16.66 14.92
CA GLY A 283 -6.97 -17.35 15.25
C GLY A 283 -7.20 -17.54 16.77
N LYS A 284 -6.46 -16.81 17.61
CA LYS A 284 -6.53 -16.87 19.06
C LYS A 284 -7.69 -16.02 19.57
N VAL A 285 -8.91 -16.52 19.36
CA VAL A 285 -10.16 -15.78 19.62
C VAL A 285 -10.31 -15.38 21.08
N ILE A 286 -9.98 -16.29 22.01
CA ILE A 286 -10.08 -16.03 23.45
C ILE A 286 -9.15 -14.90 23.86
N GLU A 287 -7.89 -14.96 23.44
CA GLU A 287 -6.88 -13.95 23.77
C GLU A 287 -7.23 -12.58 23.15
N VAL A 288 -7.91 -12.56 21.98
CA VAL A 288 -8.43 -11.31 21.38
C VAL A 288 -9.45 -10.66 22.32
N LEU A 289 -10.44 -11.43 22.79
CA LEU A 289 -11.52 -10.92 23.65
C LEU A 289 -10.99 -10.51 25.03
N GLU A 290 -10.12 -11.31 25.63
CA GLU A 290 -9.46 -10.98 26.90
C GLU A 290 -8.62 -9.71 26.79
N SER A 291 -7.81 -9.58 25.72
CA SER A 291 -7.01 -8.38 25.49
C SER A 291 -7.87 -7.15 25.25
N PHE A 292 -8.99 -7.32 24.54
CA PHE A 292 -9.95 -6.24 24.31
C PHE A 292 -10.58 -5.75 25.62
N HIS A 293 -11.02 -6.66 26.50
CA HIS A 293 -11.57 -6.29 27.82
C HIS A 293 -10.51 -5.63 28.70
N LYS A 294 -9.29 -6.21 28.74
CA LYS A 294 -8.19 -5.65 29.51
C LYS A 294 -7.80 -4.24 29.06
N MET A 295 -7.82 -4.00 27.74
CA MET A 295 -7.62 -2.66 27.19
C MET A 295 -8.61 -1.65 27.76
N MET A 296 -9.89 -2.04 27.88
CA MET A 296 -10.95 -1.18 28.43
C MET A 296 -10.81 -0.99 29.96
N ASP A 297 -10.49 -2.06 30.68
CA ASP A 297 -10.28 -2.02 32.14
C ASP A 297 -9.09 -1.12 32.52
N GLU A 298 -8.07 -1.05 31.69
CA GLU A 298 -6.94 -0.12 31.82
C GLU A 298 -7.28 1.32 31.34
N GLY A 299 -8.53 1.60 30.95
CA GLY A 299 -9.03 2.93 30.59
C GLY A 299 -8.72 3.35 29.13
N PHE A 300 -8.24 2.46 28.28
CA PHE A 300 -7.99 2.77 26.88
C PHE A 300 -9.26 2.59 26.04
N ARG A 301 -9.60 3.61 25.26
CA ARG A 301 -10.78 3.59 24.41
C ARG A 301 -10.51 2.90 23.08
N PRO A 302 -11.20 1.80 22.72
CA PRO A 302 -11.04 1.10 21.45
C PRO A 302 -11.31 2.02 20.25
N ASN A 303 -10.62 1.77 19.15
CA ASN A 303 -10.80 2.49 17.89
C ASN A 303 -11.41 1.58 16.80
N GLN A 304 -11.60 2.11 15.59
CA GLN A 304 -12.15 1.36 14.45
C GLN A 304 -11.35 0.07 14.14
N VAL A 305 -10.02 0.13 14.23
CA VAL A 305 -9.15 -1.03 13.92
C VAL A 305 -9.28 -2.09 15.02
N THR A 306 -9.40 -1.68 16.28
CA THR A 306 -9.61 -2.60 17.41
C THR A 306 -10.94 -3.37 17.23
N PHE A 307 -12.03 -2.65 16.93
CA PHE A 307 -13.32 -3.29 16.68
C PHE A 307 -13.29 -4.23 15.47
N LEU A 308 -12.58 -3.85 14.39
CA LEU A 308 -12.43 -4.74 13.25
C LEU A 308 -11.73 -6.04 13.62
N ALA A 309 -10.68 -5.98 14.43
CA ALA A 309 -9.97 -7.19 14.89
C ALA A 309 -10.88 -8.08 15.76
N VAL A 310 -11.67 -7.50 16.67
CA VAL A 310 -12.63 -8.24 17.50
C VAL A 310 -13.73 -8.89 16.64
N LEU A 311 -14.31 -8.16 15.69
CA LEU A 311 -15.34 -8.69 14.79
C LEU A 311 -14.80 -9.83 13.91
N SER A 312 -13.57 -9.69 13.40
CA SER A 312 -12.90 -10.74 12.65
C SER A 312 -12.64 -11.98 13.50
N ALA A 313 -12.24 -11.81 14.76
CA ALA A 313 -12.06 -12.92 15.69
C ALA A 313 -13.41 -13.61 16.00
N CYS A 314 -14.48 -12.85 16.21
CA CYS A 314 -15.83 -13.42 16.35
C CYS A 314 -16.24 -14.22 15.11
N SER A 315 -15.90 -13.73 13.89
CA SER A 315 -16.19 -14.47 12.65
C SER A 315 -15.43 -15.79 12.59
N HIS A 316 -14.15 -15.81 12.92
CA HIS A 316 -13.36 -17.03 12.94
C HIS A 316 -13.81 -18.01 14.03
N GLY A 317 -14.27 -17.51 15.17
CA GLY A 317 -14.77 -18.31 16.30
C GLY A 317 -16.27 -18.71 16.20
N GLY A 318 -16.99 -18.23 15.19
CA GLY A 318 -18.43 -18.46 15.05
C GLY A 318 -19.28 -17.79 16.16
N LEU A 319 -18.76 -16.77 16.82
CA LEU A 319 -19.37 -16.11 17.99
C LEU A 319 -20.38 -15.04 17.53
N ILE A 320 -21.55 -15.48 17.05
CA ILE A 320 -22.56 -14.59 16.42
C ILE A 320 -23.08 -13.55 17.42
N ASN A 321 -23.44 -13.98 18.64
CA ASN A 321 -24.06 -13.11 19.63
C ASN A 321 -23.06 -12.04 20.09
N GLU A 322 -21.83 -12.41 20.34
CA GLU A 322 -20.73 -11.52 20.71
C GLU A 322 -20.43 -10.54 19.58
N GLY A 323 -20.34 -11.02 18.33
CA GLY A 323 -20.13 -10.17 17.17
C GLY A 323 -21.21 -9.11 17.02
N ARG A 324 -22.48 -9.48 17.17
CA ARG A 324 -23.61 -8.52 17.17
C ARG A 324 -23.51 -7.51 18.32
N LYS A 325 -23.15 -7.98 19.51
CA LYS A 325 -22.96 -7.13 20.68
C LYS A 325 -21.86 -6.10 20.44
N TYR A 326 -20.70 -6.54 19.96
CA TYR A 326 -19.57 -5.64 19.67
C TYR A 326 -19.87 -4.67 18.53
N PHE A 327 -20.54 -5.13 17.47
CA PHE A 327 -20.94 -4.27 16.36
C PHE A 327 -21.93 -3.18 16.82
N SER A 328 -22.89 -3.53 17.69
CA SER A 328 -23.83 -2.57 18.27
C SER A 328 -23.14 -1.61 19.24
N SER A 329 -22.27 -2.13 20.10
CA SER A 329 -21.50 -1.34 21.08
C SER A 329 -20.60 -0.32 20.41
N MET A 330 -19.95 -0.69 19.29
CA MET A 330 -19.14 0.23 18.49
C MET A 330 -19.88 1.54 18.20
N MET A 331 -21.15 1.46 17.82
CA MET A 331 -21.98 2.63 17.49
C MET A 331 -22.56 3.29 18.73
N LYS A 332 -23.18 2.50 19.63
CA LYS A 332 -23.98 3.03 20.74
C LYS A 332 -23.12 3.53 21.90
N ASP A 333 -22.10 2.76 22.29
CA ASP A 333 -21.30 3.04 23.48
C ASP A 333 -20.07 3.90 23.15
N TYR A 334 -19.51 3.69 21.95
CA TYR A 334 -18.28 4.37 21.55
C TYR A 334 -18.48 5.48 20.50
N GLY A 335 -19.66 5.59 19.89
CA GLY A 335 -19.96 6.60 18.86
C GLY A 335 -19.15 6.42 17.56
N ILE A 336 -18.59 5.24 17.34
CA ILE A 336 -17.76 4.93 16.19
C ILE A 336 -18.65 4.42 15.06
N GLN A 337 -18.65 5.13 13.92
CA GLN A 337 -19.42 4.68 12.75
C GLN A 337 -18.70 3.50 12.06
N PRO A 338 -19.40 2.37 11.84
CA PRO A 338 -18.87 1.24 11.11
C PRO A 338 -18.55 1.64 9.65
N ARG A 339 -17.43 1.12 9.14
CA ARG A 339 -17.04 1.25 7.75
C ARG A 339 -17.24 -0.08 7.01
N GLU A 340 -17.02 -0.08 5.70
CA GLU A 340 -17.17 -1.22 4.81
C GLU A 340 -16.56 -2.54 5.35
N LYS A 341 -15.37 -2.47 5.95
CA LYS A 341 -14.68 -3.65 6.52
C LYS A 341 -15.40 -4.23 7.74
N HIS A 342 -16.04 -3.40 8.56
CA HIS A 342 -16.81 -3.87 9.73
C HIS A 342 -18.09 -4.58 9.27
N TYR A 343 -18.78 -4.03 8.26
CA TYR A 343 -19.93 -4.70 7.64
C TYR A 343 -19.52 -6.01 7.00
N ALA A 344 -18.39 -6.03 6.27
CA ALA A 344 -17.84 -7.22 5.67
C ALA A 344 -17.52 -8.33 6.70
N ALA A 345 -16.95 -7.95 7.86
CA ALA A 345 -16.69 -8.89 8.96
C ALA A 345 -17.98 -9.48 9.53
N MET A 346 -19.06 -8.68 9.66
CA MET A 346 -20.36 -9.18 10.08
C MET A 346 -21.01 -10.12 9.05
N VAL A 347 -20.90 -9.80 7.77
CA VAL A 347 -21.34 -10.68 6.66
C VAL A 347 -20.57 -12.01 6.69
N ASP A 348 -19.25 -11.96 6.88
CA ASP A 348 -18.39 -13.15 6.99
C ASP A 348 -18.78 -13.99 8.23
N LEU A 349 -19.06 -13.37 9.37
CA LEU A 349 -19.53 -14.03 10.59
C LEU A 349 -20.85 -14.78 10.35
N LEU A 350 -21.85 -14.11 9.81
CA LEU A 350 -23.16 -14.71 9.54
C LEU A 350 -23.03 -15.82 8.49
N GLY A 351 -22.24 -15.56 7.46
CA GLY A 351 -22.02 -16.49 6.37
C GLY A 351 -21.29 -17.76 6.82
N ARG A 352 -20.18 -17.65 7.56
CA ARG A 352 -19.46 -18.80 8.13
C ARG A 352 -20.30 -19.62 9.09
N SER A 353 -21.27 -18.99 9.72
CA SER A 353 -22.22 -19.66 10.63
C SER A 353 -23.42 -20.28 9.91
N GLY A 354 -23.43 -20.31 8.57
CA GLY A 354 -24.50 -20.91 7.76
C GLY A 354 -25.76 -20.07 7.61
N ARG A 355 -25.78 -18.84 8.12
CA ARG A 355 -26.94 -17.95 8.07
C ARG A 355 -26.92 -17.08 6.80
N LEU A 356 -26.92 -17.71 5.62
CA LEU A 356 -26.73 -17.02 4.34
C LEU A 356 -27.83 -16.01 4.03
N ASP A 357 -29.12 -16.35 4.32
CA ASP A 357 -30.23 -15.43 4.08
C ASP A 357 -30.13 -14.18 4.94
N GLU A 358 -29.75 -14.36 6.19
CA GLU A 358 -29.54 -13.25 7.12
C GLU A 358 -28.33 -12.39 6.71
N ALA A 359 -27.23 -13.01 6.25
CA ALA A 359 -26.09 -12.31 5.70
C ALA A 359 -26.46 -11.46 4.47
N TYR A 360 -27.32 -12.00 3.60
CA TYR A 360 -27.81 -11.30 2.42
C TYR A 360 -28.71 -10.11 2.79
N GLU A 361 -29.66 -10.29 3.71
CA GLU A 361 -30.49 -9.17 4.19
C GLU A 361 -29.63 -8.09 4.88
N PHE A 362 -28.60 -8.50 5.61
CA PHE A 362 -27.66 -7.57 6.22
C PHE A 362 -26.88 -6.75 5.17
N VAL A 363 -26.47 -7.38 4.04
CA VAL A 363 -25.84 -6.68 2.92
C VAL A 363 -26.80 -5.67 2.30
N LYS A 364 -28.06 -6.02 2.07
CA LYS A 364 -29.07 -5.11 1.51
C LYS A 364 -29.32 -3.88 2.37
N SER A 365 -29.35 -4.06 3.68
CA SER A 365 -29.58 -2.99 4.67
C SER A 365 -28.34 -2.14 4.95
N CYS A 366 -27.16 -2.58 4.48
CA CYS A 366 -25.89 -1.93 4.75
C CYS A 366 -25.78 -0.58 4.01
N PRO A 367 -25.37 0.51 4.69
CA PRO A 367 -25.05 1.78 4.03
C PRO A 367 -23.91 1.66 3.00
N CYS A 368 -23.05 0.65 3.17
CA CYS A 368 -21.90 0.37 2.31
C CYS A 368 -22.18 -0.71 1.25
N LYS A 369 -23.46 -0.97 0.90
CA LYS A 369 -23.84 -1.98 -0.09
C LYS A 369 -23.21 -1.81 -1.47
N GLU A 370 -22.80 -0.59 -1.80
CA GLU A 370 -22.08 -0.27 -3.05
C GLU A 370 -20.56 -0.52 -2.95
N HIS A 371 -20.08 -1.04 -1.81
CA HIS A 371 -18.66 -1.33 -1.66
C HIS A 371 -18.37 -2.82 -1.93
N PRO A 372 -17.43 -3.15 -2.83
CA PRO A 372 -17.19 -4.53 -3.29
C PRO A 372 -16.76 -5.50 -2.18
N VAL A 373 -16.09 -5.03 -1.14
CA VAL A 373 -15.63 -5.88 -0.01
C VAL A 373 -16.81 -6.59 0.69
N VAL A 374 -17.97 -5.94 0.80
CA VAL A 374 -19.15 -6.51 1.46
C VAL A 374 -19.71 -7.68 0.64
N TRP A 375 -19.86 -7.50 -0.68
CA TRP A 375 -20.30 -8.56 -1.60
C TRP A 375 -19.28 -9.69 -1.72
N GLY A 376 -17.97 -9.36 -1.66
CA GLY A 376 -16.89 -10.34 -1.65
C GLY A 376 -16.96 -11.27 -0.45
N SER A 377 -17.30 -10.76 0.74
CA SER A 377 -17.50 -11.56 1.94
C SER A 377 -18.72 -12.51 1.80
N LEU A 378 -19.83 -12.02 1.24
CA LEU A 378 -21.01 -12.84 0.98
C LEU A 378 -20.69 -13.94 -0.05
N LEU A 379 -19.98 -13.61 -1.13
CA LEU A 379 -19.56 -14.60 -2.15
C LEU A 379 -18.67 -15.69 -1.53
N GLY A 380 -17.74 -15.31 -0.64
CA GLY A 380 -16.91 -16.25 0.12
C GLY A 380 -17.73 -17.19 1.00
N ALA A 381 -18.74 -16.68 1.68
CA ALA A 381 -19.66 -17.46 2.52
C ALA A 381 -20.51 -18.44 1.71
N CYS A 382 -21.08 -17.98 0.58
CA CYS A 382 -21.88 -18.82 -0.30
C CYS A 382 -21.10 -20.00 -0.88
N ARG A 383 -19.80 -19.84 -1.10
CA ARG A 383 -18.90 -20.92 -1.53
C ARG A 383 -18.82 -22.05 -0.50
N ILE A 384 -18.85 -21.73 0.79
CA ILE A 384 -18.73 -22.74 1.86
C ILE A 384 -20.01 -23.58 1.96
N TYR A 385 -21.18 -22.96 1.82
CA TYR A 385 -22.48 -23.60 2.09
C TYR A 385 -23.31 -23.95 0.86
N GLY A 386 -22.83 -23.69 -0.34
CA GLY A 386 -23.43 -24.28 -1.53
C GLY A 386 -24.64 -23.57 -2.13
N ASN A 387 -24.84 -22.28 -1.88
CA ASN A 387 -25.99 -21.55 -2.46
C ASN A 387 -25.64 -20.93 -3.81
N VAL A 388 -25.94 -21.65 -4.91
CA VAL A 388 -25.61 -21.25 -6.28
C VAL A 388 -26.33 -19.97 -6.74
N ASP A 389 -27.59 -19.79 -6.33
CA ASP A 389 -28.37 -18.63 -6.76
C ASP A 389 -27.86 -17.35 -6.08
N LEU A 390 -27.52 -17.45 -4.81
CA LEU A 390 -26.93 -16.34 -4.07
C LEU A 390 -25.50 -16.03 -4.56
N ILE A 391 -24.73 -17.03 -5.01
CA ILE A 391 -23.43 -16.83 -5.67
C ILE A 391 -23.58 -16.00 -6.93
N LYS A 392 -24.54 -16.34 -7.81
CA LYS A 392 -24.78 -15.59 -9.06
C LYS A 392 -25.13 -14.14 -8.77
N LEU A 393 -26.00 -13.92 -7.80
CA LEU A 393 -26.44 -12.59 -7.39
C LEU A 393 -25.31 -11.78 -6.77
N ALA A 394 -24.55 -12.36 -5.84
CA ALA A 394 -23.42 -11.73 -5.20
C ALA A 394 -22.30 -11.41 -6.21
N ALA A 395 -22.06 -12.34 -7.15
CA ALA A 395 -21.11 -12.16 -8.23
C ALA A 395 -21.49 -10.98 -9.13
N GLN A 396 -22.77 -10.90 -9.55
CA GLN A 396 -23.24 -9.81 -10.41
C GLN A 396 -23.01 -8.45 -9.75
N ASN A 397 -23.46 -8.26 -8.51
CA ASN A 397 -23.26 -7.01 -7.78
C ASN A 397 -21.77 -6.70 -7.55
N PHE A 398 -20.97 -7.71 -7.29
CA PHE A 398 -19.54 -7.54 -7.09
C PHE A 398 -18.81 -7.08 -8.37
N PHE A 399 -19.23 -7.55 -9.55
CA PHE A 399 -18.67 -7.16 -10.84
C PHE A 399 -19.07 -5.75 -11.28
N GLU A 400 -20.31 -5.35 -11.03
CA GLU A 400 -20.77 -4.03 -11.39
C GLU A 400 -20.00 -2.89 -10.68
N LEU A 401 -19.47 -3.18 -9.48
CA LEU A 401 -18.82 -2.18 -8.62
C LEU A 401 -17.33 -1.94 -8.91
N GLU A 402 -16.63 -2.89 -9.53
CA GLU A 402 -15.18 -2.75 -9.80
C GLU A 402 -14.72 -3.69 -10.92
N SER A 403 -14.43 -3.22 -12.10
CA SER A 403 -14.05 -4.04 -13.26
C SER A 403 -12.56 -4.42 -13.35
N GLU A 404 -11.66 -3.74 -12.64
CA GLU A 404 -10.21 -3.84 -12.88
C GLU A 404 -9.41 -4.76 -11.92
N ASN A 405 -10.03 -5.29 -10.87
CA ASN A 405 -9.31 -6.08 -9.86
C ASN A 405 -9.25 -7.57 -10.20
N VAL A 406 -8.05 -8.07 -10.54
CA VAL A 406 -7.78 -9.49 -10.90
C VAL A 406 -8.23 -10.48 -9.82
N GLY A 407 -8.07 -10.13 -8.54
CA GLY A 407 -8.43 -10.99 -7.41
C GLY A 407 -9.90 -11.39 -7.40
N LYS A 408 -10.80 -10.54 -7.89
CA LYS A 408 -12.25 -10.80 -7.99
C LYS A 408 -12.57 -11.91 -8.96
N TYR A 409 -11.99 -11.88 -10.14
CA TYR A 409 -12.19 -12.91 -11.15
C TYR A 409 -11.75 -14.27 -10.63
N VAL A 410 -10.66 -14.31 -9.85
CA VAL A 410 -10.17 -15.53 -9.21
C VAL A 410 -11.13 -16.04 -8.14
N VAL A 411 -11.65 -15.15 -7.27
CA VAL A 411 -12.64 -15.53 -6.24
C VAL A 411 -13.90 -16.11 -6.91
N LEU A 412 -14.38 -15.50 -7.98
CA LEU A 412 -15.54 -15.98 -8.72
C LEU A 412 -15.26 -17.29 -9.46
N CYS A 413 -14.11 -17.43 -10.12
CA CYS A 413 -13.71 -18.71 -10.71
C CYS A 413 -13.71 -19.83 -9.66
N ASN A 414 -13.16 -19.56 -8.48
CA ASN A 414 -13.13 -20.54 -7.39
C ASN A 414 -14.54 -20.86 -6.87
N ALA A 415 -15.41 -19.85 -6.77
CA ALA A 415 -16.80 -20.06 -6.39
C ALA A 415 -17.56 -20.92 -7.40
N TYR A 416 -17.46 -20.65 -8.69
CA TYR A 416 -18.09 -21.48 -9.72
C TYR A 416 -17.48 -22.87 -9.81
N ALA A 417 -16.16 -23.01 -9.68
CA ALA A 417 -15.46 -24.29 -9.69
C ALA A 417 -15.90 -25.21 -8.54
N SER A 418 -16.14 -24.67 -7.34
CA SER A 418 -16.62 -25.46 -6.19
C SER A 418 -17.99 -26.08 -6.39
N PHE A 419 -18.77 -25.63 -7.39
CA PHE A 419 -20.07 -26.18 -7.78
C PHE A 419 -20.05 -26.91 -9.12
N GLY A 420 -18.87 -27.16 -9.68
CA GLY A 420 -18.76 -27.85 -10.97
C GLY A 420 -19.26 -27.04 -12.17
N LEU A 421 -19.44 -25.71 -12.01
CA LEU A 421 -19.90 -24.82 -13.07
C LEU A 421 -18.74 -24.41 -13.99
N TRP A 422 -18.08 -25.41 -14.58
CA TRP A 422 -16.83 -25.23 -15.36
C TRP A 422 -17.01 -24.39 -16.61
N GLY A 423 -18.21 -24.33 -17.20
CA GLY A 423 -18.54 -23.43 -18.32
C GLY A 423 -18.37 -21.96 -17.94
N ASN A 424 -18.89 -21.56 -16.77
CA ASN A 424 -18.77 -20.19 -16.27
C ASN A 424 -17.31 -19.86 -15.90
N VAL A 425 -16.56 -20.83 -15.36
CA VAL A 425 -15.12 -20.66 -15.09
C VAL A 425 -14.34 -20.37 -16.38
N ALA A 426 -14.65 -21.15 -17.46
CA ALA A 426 -13.99 -20.97 -18.75
C ALA A 426 -14.28 -19.59 -19.37
N GLU A 427 -15.53 -19.12 -19.28
CA GLU A 427 -15.92 -17.78 -19.75
C GLU A 427 -15.17 -16.67 -19.02
N ILE A 428 -15.07 -16.75 -17.68
CA ILE A 428 -14.36 -15.75 -16.88
C ILE A 428 -12.87 -15.75 -17.20
N ARG A 429 -12.25 -16.92 -17.31
CA ARG A 429 -10.82 -17.03 -17.66
C ARG A 429 -10.54 -16.47 -19.06
N LYS A 430 -11.44 -16.71 -20.01
CA LYS A 430 -11.36 -16.13 -21.35
C LYS A 430 -11.44 -14.60 -21.28
N PHE A 431 -12.38 -14.06 -20.52
CA PHE A 431 -12.53 -12.62 -20.32
C PHE A 431 -11.30 -11.99 -19.65
N MET A 432 -10.73 -12.63 -18.62
CA MET A 432 -9.48 -12.20 -18.00
C MET A 432 -8.33 -12.12 -19.02
N LYS A 433 -8.23 -13.12 -19.89
CA LYS A 433 -7.21 -13.15 -20.93
C LYS A 433 -7.41 -12.05 -21.97
N GLU A 434 -8.64 -11.76 -22.36
CA GLU A 434 -8.98 -10.67 -23.29
C GLU A 434 -8.64 -9.28 -22.71
N LEU A 435 -8.77 -9.12 -21.39
CA LEU A 435 -8.38 -7.89 -20.67
C LEU A 435 -6.88 -7.82 -20.32
N GLY A 436 -6.09 -8.85 -20.66
CA GLY A 436 -4.67 -8.91 -20.29
C GLY A 436 -4.43 -9.06 -18.78
N LEU A 437 -5.44 -9.50 -18.03
CA LEU A 437 -5.35 -9.66 -16.58
C LEU A 437 -4.71 -11.01 -16.25
N ALA A 438 -3.54 -10.96 -15.61
CA ALA A 438 -2.88 -12.13 -15.03
C ALA A 438 -2.75 -11.98 -13.53
N LYS A 439 -3.01 -13.05 -12.79
CA LYS A 439 -2.74 -13.09 -11.35
C LYS A 439 -1.28 -13.48 -11.15
N ASP A 440 -0.57 -12.75 -10.29
CA ASP A 440 0.74 -13.19 -9.83
C ASP A 440 0.64 -14.57 -9.18
N PRO A 441 1.54 -15.51 -9.53
CA PRO A 441 1.51 -16.83 -8.92
C PRO A 441 1.77 -16.71 -7.42
N GLY A 442 0.96 -17.45 -6.64
CA GLY A 442 1.22 -17.60 -5.20
C GLY A 442 2.54 -18.30 -4.97
N TYR A 443 3.28 -17.88 -3.97
CA TYR A 443 4.52 -18.52 -3.56
C TYR A 443 4.56 -18.72 -2.06
N SER A 444 5.30 -19.73 -1.64
CA SER A 444 5.73 -19.92 -0.27
C SER A 444 7.21 -19.54 -0.17
N MET A 445 7.62 -19.03 0.95
CA MET A 445 9.04 -18.73 1.16
C MET A 445 9.50 -19.17 2.55
N ILE A 446 10.77 -19.51 2.64
CA ILE A 446 11.46 -19.84 3.88
C ILE A 446 12.82 -19.14 3.90
N GLU A 447 13.21 -18.64 5.04
CA GLU A 447 14.53 -18.07 5.27
C GLU A 447 15.43 -19.13 5.92
N ILE A 448 16.53 -19.50 5.23
CA ILE A 448 17.54 -20.44 5.73
C ILE A 448 18.89 -19.77 5.60
N GLN A 449 19.66 -19.68 6.69
CA GLN A 449 21.01 -19.09 6.71
C GLN A 449 21.10 -17.69 6.09
N ARG A 450 20.05 -16.88 6.23
CA ARG A 450 19.89 -15.53 5.67
C ARG A 450 19.61 -15.48 4.16
N GLU A 451 19.37 -16.61 3.52
CA GLU A 451 18.88 -16.67 2.15
C GLU A 451 17.38 -16.96 2.14
N VAL A 452 16.64 -16.21 1.35
CA VAL A 452 15.20 -16.40 1.17
C VAL A 452 14.97 -17.31 -0.02
N HIS A 453 14.40 -18.47 0.24
CA HIS A 453 14.03 -19.46 -0.78
C HIS A 453 12.54 -19.31 -1.10
N LYS A 454 12.22 -19.05 -2.38
CA LYS A 454 10.83 -18.90 -2.87
C LYS A 454 10.44 -20.15 -3.64
N PHE A 455 9.25 -20.68 -3.34
CA PHE A 455 8.68 -21.86 -3.96
C PHE A 455 7.35 -21.49 -4.60
N PHE A 456 7.26 -21.65 -5.91
CA PHE A 456 6.05 -21.42 -6.69
C PHE A 456 5.41 -22.76 -7.07
N MET A 457 4.09 -22.77 -7.16
CA MET A 457 3.37 -23.98 -7.59
C MET A 457 3.76 -24.35 -9.02
N GLY A 458 4.24 -25.60 -9.20
CA GLY A 458 4.65 -26.12 -10.52
C GLY A 458 6.01 -25.65 -11.03
N HIS A 459 6.79 -24.93 -10.25
CA HIS A 459 8.15 -24.52 -10.61
C HIS A 459 9.20 -25.40 -9.94
N ASN A 460 10.14 -25.92 -10.73
CA ASN A 460 11.26 -26.73 -10.28
C ASN A 460 12.58 -25.97 -10.39
N THR A 461 12.57 -24.68 -10.04
CA THR A 461 13.72 -23.79 -10.24
C THR A 461 14.71 -23.77 -9.07
N HIS A 462 14.35 -24.35 -7.92
CA HIS A 462 15.24 -24.41 -6.77
C HIS A 462 16.38 -25.43 -7.03
N LYS A 463 17.60 -25.10 -6.61
CA LYS A 463 18.78 -25.93 -6.85
C LYS A 463 18.68 -27.34 -6.25
N GLN A 464 17.93 -27.50 -5.17
CA GLN A 464 17.71 -28.75 -4.44
C GLN A 464 16.27 -29.29 -4.63
N THR A 465 15.63 -29.02 -5.75
CA THR A 465 14.24 -29.40 -5.99
C THR A 465 14.02 -30.92 -5.84
N GLU A 466 14.89 -31.73 -6.43
CA GLU A 466 14.80 -33.19 -6.38
C GLU A 466 14.91 -33.72 -4.95
N GLU A 467 15.90 -33.30 -4.20
CA GLU A 467 16.10 -33.67 -2.79
C GLU A 467 14.90 -33.25 -1.90
N ILE A 468 14.35 -32.06 -2.12
CA ILE A 468 13.18 -31.56 -1.39
C ILE A 468 11.96 -32.42 -1.69
N TYR A 469 11.71 -32.78 -2.95
CA TYR A 469 10.58 -33.64 -3.31
C TYR A 469 10.73 -35.07 -2.78
N GLU A 470 11.91 -35.65 -2.77
CA GLU A 470 12.18 -36.96 -2.13
C GLU A 470 11.79 -36.94 -0.64
N VAL A 471 12.27 -35.94 0.11
CA VAL A 471 11.92 -35.79 1.53
C VAL A 471 10.41 -35.59 1.75
N ILE A 472 9.74 -34.81 0.88
CA ILE A 472 8.29 -34.58 0.99
C ILE A 472 7.52 -35.88 0.70
N ILE A 473 7.94 -36.68 -0.27
CA ILE A 473 7.33 -37.96 -0.60
C ILE A 473 7.47 -38.94 0.59
N ASP A 474 8.65 -39.02 1.17
CA ASP A 474 8.92 -39.88 2.32
C ASP A 474 8.08 -39.46 3.53
N LEU A 475 8.05 -38.16 3.86
CA LEU A 475 7.21 -37.62 4.94
C LEU A 475 5.72 -37.88 4.70
N THR A 476 5.26 -37.73 3.46
CA THR A 476 3.85 -37.97 3.10
C THR A 476 3.49 -39.46 3.25
N SER A 477 4.42 -40.35 2.93
CA SER A 477 4.26 -41.81 3.13
C SER A 477 4.14 -42.14 4.62
N VAL A 478 5.06 -41.62 5.43
CA VAL A 478 5.05 -41.84 6.90
C VAL A 478 3.76 -41.29 7.56
N LEU A 479 3.27 -40.14 7.10
CA LEU A 479 2.02 -39.57 7.61
C LEU A 479 0.80 -40.40 7.23
N LYS A 480 0.75 -40.95 6.02
CA LYS A 480 -0.34 -41.87 5.60
C LYS A 480 -0.33 -43.16 6.43
N ASP A 481 0.85 -43.70 6.69
CA ASP A 481 1.00 -44.89 7.52
C ASP A 481 0.61 -44.62 8.99
N ALA A 482 0.75 -43.40 9.46
CA ALA A 482 0.33 -42.99 10.81
C ALA A 482 -1.18 -42.77 10.95
N ASP A 483 -1.87 -42.32 9.88
CA ASP A 483 -3.34 -42.17 9.86
C ASP A 483 -4.06 -43.53 9.75
N ASP A 484 -3.38 -44.59 9.29
CA ASP A 484 -3.91 -45.95 9.22
C ASP A 484 -3.76 -46.77 10.53
N VAL A 485 -3.22 -46.16 11.60
CA VAL A 485 -3.14 -46.80 12.92
C VAL A 485 -4.51 -46.67 13.61
N PRO A 486 -5.26 -47.76 13.84
CA PRO A 486 -6.54 -47.71 14.54
C PRO A 486 -6.30 -47.21 15.97
N GLU A 487 -7.09 -46.22 16.39
CA GLU A 487 -7.14 -45.77 17.78
C GLU A 487 -7.38 -46.96 18.70
N LEU A 488 -6.43 -47.27 19.59
CA LEU A 488 -6.54 -48.29 20.63
C LEU A 488 -7.38 -47.80 21.81
#